data_5cf09dd8164f0304f45c651a4d9aed18
#
_entry.id   5cf09dd8164f0304f45c651a4d9aed18
#
_cell.length_a   1.000
_cell.length_b   1.000
_cell.length_c   1.000
_cell.angle_alpha   90.00
_cell.angle_beta   90.00
_cell.angle_gamma   90.00
#
_symmetry.space_group_name_H-M   'P 1'
#
loop_
_entity.id
_entity.type
_entity.pdbx_description
1 polymer ?
#
loop_
_entity_poly.entity_id
_entity_poly.type
_entity_poly.pdbx_seq_one_letter_code
_entity_poly.pdbx_strand_id
1 'polypeptide(L)'
;KVAYGLDGSPSSGGAVILVDENKRFYYSTFNSGRGKFQVPEIAQELNETYQVDLIAKSQKSSYLCFWDDERDKFLYFNLGGGGEITLFPEEYNDWTGKEVIWMGTDNKDKEHKDGIAMAIVKDTKDQSYWIYRLSTEQTITGDSIGELPINKDSQFATTSAFPDQFFYTVDSKVYLFNVASLETYELYDAGSPITKMQFRITEDHQLTEEWNYMQRCLALAVDKGDKGELHELTLTTAGDIETSRIFEGFGPIKDMCFTFINRIQR
;
A
#
# COMPACT_ATOMS: atom_id res chain seq x y z
N LYS A 1 5.02 2.17 13.56
CA LYS A 1 5.45 0.76 13.51
C LYS A 1 4.59 0.07 12.47
N VAL A 2 5.18 -0.22 11.34
CA VAL A 2 4.43 -0.86 10.26
C VAL A 2 5.00 -2.25 10.06
N ALA A 3 4.16 -3.28 10.23
CA ALA A 3 4.50 -4.64 9.87
C ALA A 3 3.82 -4.95 8.53
N TYR A 4 4.61 -5.30 7.54
CA TYR A 4 4.11 -5.80 6.27
C TYR A 4 4.37 -7.30 6.19
N GLY A 5 3.29 -8.07 5.99
CA GLY A 5 3.41 -9.47 5.61
C GLY A 5 3.64 -9.54 4.10
N LEU A 6 4.75 -10.11 3.69
CA LEU A 6 4.95 -10.50 2.30
C LEU A 6 4.34 -11.89 2.14
N ASP A 7 3.31 -11.98 1.34
CA ASP A 7 2.71 -13.26 0.99
C ASP A 7 3.63 -13.96 -0.01
N GLY A 8 4.47 -14.85 0.52
CA GLY A 8 5.17 -15.80 -0.32
C GLY A 8 4.23 -16.94 -0.69
N SER A 9 4.38 -17.51 -1.87
CA SER A 9 3.70 -18.78 -2.17
C SER A 9 4.03 -19.82 -1.08
N PRO A 10 3.18 -20.79 -0.82
CA PRO A 10 3.45 -21.85 0.18
C PRO A 10 4.79 -22.55 0.01
N SER A 11 5.38 -22.47 -1.19
CA SER A 11 6.67 -23.05 -1.54
C SER A 11 7.87 -22.15 -1.32
N SER A 12 7.70 -20.83 -1.19
CA SER A 12 8.79 -19.85 -1.10
C SER A 12 9.00 -19.25 0.30
N GLY A 13 8.10 -19.52 1.23
CA GLY A 13 8.17 -18.94 2.57
C GLY A 13 7.83 -17.42 2.58
N GLY A 14 6.97 -17.02 3.48
CA GLY A 14 6.63 -15.60 3.68
C GLY A 14 7.80 -14.82 4.30
N ALA A 15 7.82 -13.52 4.10
CA ALA A 15 8.69 -12.63 4.85
C ALA A 15 7.87 -11.64 5.67
N VAL A 16 8.36 -11.26 6.83
CA VAL A 16 7.81 -10.19 7.65
C VAL A 16 8.80 -9.04 7.67
N ILE A 17 8.29 -7.86 7.43
CA ILE A 17 9.07 -6.63 7.45
C ILE A 17 8.60 -5.77 8.61
N LEU A 18 9.55 -5.22 9.33
CA LEU A 18 9.31 -4.33 10.45
C LEU A 18 10.12 -3.05 10.23
N VAL A 19 9.48 -1.91 10.46
CA VAL A 19 10.16 -0.62 10.59
C VAL A 19 9.94 -0.15 12.02
N ASP A 20 11.02 0.15 12.75
CA ASP A 20 10.95 0.61 14.13
C ASP A 20 10.66 2.13 14.22
N GLU A 21 10.59 2.66 15.43
CA GLU A 21 10.32 4.08 15.68
C GLU A 21 11.49 5.01 15.28
N ASN A 22 12.68 4.43 15.07
CA ASN A 22 13.85 5.12 14.57
C ASN A 22 13.99 4.96 13.04
N LYS A 23 12.94 4.54 12.36
CA LYS A 23 12.88 4.32 10.91
C LYS A 23 13.87 3.24 10.42
N ARG A 24 14.30 2.34 11.29
CA ARG A 24 15.17 1.23 10.96
C ARG A 24 14.38 0.05 10.42
N PHE A 25 14.91 -0.54 9.38
CA PHE A 25 14.32 -1.64 8.64
C PHE A 25 14.85 -2.98 9.13
N TYR A 26 13.94 -3.90 9.38
CA TYR A 26 14.22 -5.28 9.74
C TYR A 26 13.41 -6.20 8.84
N TYR A 27 13.98 -7.33 8.49
CA TYR A 27 13.24 -8.37 7.78
C TYR A 27 13.44 -9.73 8.43
N SER A 28 12.46 -10.61 8.26
CA SER A 28 12.50 -11.99 8.74
C SER A 28 11.84 -12.88 7.72
N THR A 29 12.48 -14.00 7.38
CA THR A 29 11.93 -14.98 6.47
C THR A 29 11.30 -16.14 7.23
N PHE A 30 10.19 -16.67 6.71
CA PHE A 30 9.56 -17.85 7.26
C PHE A 30 10.31 -19.11 6.80
N ASN A 31 10.81 -19.89 7.74
CA ASN A 31 11.41 -21.18 7.45
C ASN A 31 10.33 -22.28 7.47
N SER A 32 9.88 -22.70 6.30
CA SER A 32 8.84 -23.71 6.16
C SER A 32 9.21 -25.07 6.78
N GLY A 33 10.49 -25.44 6.72
CA GLY A 33 10.99 -26.68 7.30
C GLY A 33 10.98 -26.69 8.85
N ARG A 34 10.97 -25.53 9.47
CA ARG A 34 10.91 -25.35 10.93
C ARG A 34 9.56 -24.85 11.43
N GLY A 35 8.67 -24.47 10.52
CA GLY A 35 7.34 -23.93 10.86
C GLY A 35 7.36 -22.62 11.64
N LYS A 36 8.42 -21.81 11.51
CA LYS A 36 8.55 -20.55 12.24
C LYS A 36 9.38 -19.52 11.47
N PHE A 37 9.15 -18.23 11.82
CA PHE A 37 10.01 -17.15 11.39
C PHE A 37 11.39 -17.24 12.02
N GLN A 38 12.40 -16.82 11.29
CA GLN A 38 13.75 -16.61 11.83
C GLN A 38 13.75 -15.35 12.71
N VAL A 39 14.79 -15.17 13.50
CA VAL A 39 15.00 -13.90 14.21
C VAL A 39 15.13 -12.80 13.16
N PRO A 40 14.43 -11.67 13.34
CA PRO A 40 14.52 -10.56 12.39
C PRO A 40 15.97 -10.11 12.20
N GLU A 41 16.37 -9.97 10.95
CA GLU A 41 17.67 -9.48 10.57
C GLU A 41 17.59 -7.98 10.31
N ILE A 42 18.62 -7.26 10.74
CA ILE A 42 18.75 -5.84 10.45
C ILE A 42 19.40 -5.72 9.06
N ALA A 43 18.80 -4.93 8.18
CA ALA A 43 19.45 -4.57 6.93
C ALA A 43 20.48 -3.46 7.23
N GLN A 44 21.66 -3.86 7.68
CA GLN A 44 22.67 -2.96 8.27
C GLN A 44 23.06 -1.85 7.29
N GLU A 45 23.39 -2.20 6.06
CA GLU A 45 23.81 -1.24 5.04
C GLU A 45 22.71 -0.21 4.76
N LEU A 46 21.46 -0.64 4.64
CA LEU A 46 20.32 0.27 4.48
C LEU A 46 20.20 1.20 5.68
N ASN A 47 20.27 0.67 6.88
CA ASN A 47 20.07 1.44 8.10
C ASN A 47 21.23 2.37 8.48
N GLU A 48 22.44 2.12 8.00
CA GLU A 48 23.59 3.01 8.18
C GLU A 48 23.52 4.23 7.27
N THR A 49 22.85 4.11 6.11
CA THR A 49 22.82 5.15 5.09
C THR A 49 21.46 5.81 4.94
N TYR A 50 20.37 5.08 5.12
CA TYR A 50 19.02 5.53 4.79
C TYR A 50 18.04 5.36 5.95
N GLN A 51 16.98 6.16 5.92
CA GLN A 51 15.83 6.01 6.80
C GLN A 51 14.60 5.60 5.99
N VAL A 52 13.80 4.71 6.53
CA VAL A 52 12.59 4.24 5.85
C VAL A 52 11.37 4.97 6.40
N ASP A 53 10.83 5.90 5.63
CA ASP A 53 9.62 6.64 5.98
C ASP A 53 8.36 5.96 5.43
N LEU A 54 8.38 5.64 4.15
CA LEU A 54 7.31 4.93 3.48
C LEU A 54 7.84 3.66 2.82
N ILE A 55 6.96 2.67 2.70
CA ILE A 55 7.30 1.39 2.09
C ILE A 55 6.13 0.89 1.24
N ALA A 56 6.46 0.35 0.08
CA ALA A 56 5.53 -0.37 -0.76
C ALA A 56 6.14 -1.66 -1.28
N LYS A 57 5.29 -2.66 -1.50
CA LYS A 57 5.68 -3.95 -2.04
C LYS A 57 5.34 -4.01 -3.53
N SER A 58 6.22 -4.63 -4.31
CA SER A 58 5.88 -5.02 -5.67
C SER A 58 4.89 -6.18 -5.68
N GLN A 59 3.92 -6.14 -6.58
CA GLN A 59 2.90 -7.17 -6.71
C GLN A 59 3.47 -8.54 -7.13
N LYS A 60 4.46 -8.56 -8.01
CA LYS A 60 4.93 -9.78 -8.67
C LYS A 60 6.33 -10.22 -8.30
N SER A 61 7.02 -9.47 -7.50
CA SER A 61 8.44 -9.71 -7.23
C SER A 61 8.78 -9.61 -5.75
N SER A 62 9.97 -10.06 -5.42
CA SER A 62 10.54 -9.89 -4.09
C SER A 62 11.03 -8.46 -3.83
N TYR A 63 10.63 -7.49 -4.64
CA TYR A 63 11.07 -6.11 -4.47
C TYR A 63 10.20 -5.35 -3.48
N LEU A 64 10.87 -4.51 -2.69
CA LEU A 64 10.26 -3.49 -1.84
C LEU A 64 10.79 -2.13 -2.28
N CYS A 65 9.91 -1.17 -2.36
CA CYS A 65 10.28 0.21 -2.62
C CYS A 65 10.16 1.02 -1.33
N PHE A 66 11.11 1.92 -1.09
CA PHE A 66 11.18 2.78 0.08
C PHE A 66 11.27 4.24 -0.34
N TRP A 67 10.79 5.10 0.53
CA TRP A 67 11.06 6.52 0.52
C TRP A 67 11.89 6.90 1.74
N ASP A 68 12.98 7.63 1.53
CA ASP A 68 13.79 8.28 2.56
C ASP A 68 13.57 9.79 2.48
N ASP A 69 12.80 10.32 3.42
CA ASP A 69 12.37 11.72 3.50
C ASP A 69 13.54 12.67 3.86
N GLU A 70 14.55 12.18 4.57
CA GLU A 70 15.72 13.00 4.92
C GLU A 70 16.66 13.26 3.73
N ARG A 71 16.66 12.33 2.77
CA ARG A 71 17.57 12.38 1.61
C ARG A 71 16.85 12.60 0.30
N ASP A 72 15.52 12.71 0.35
CA ASP A 72 14.69 12.83 -0.85
C ASP A 72 15.00 11.74 -1.88
N LYS A 73 14.99 10.46 -1.43
CA LYS A 73 15.38 9.32 -2.27
C LYS A 73 14.34 8.22 -2.27
N PHE A 74 14.04 7.72 -3.48
CA PHE A 74 13.43 6.40 -3.63
C PHE A 74 14.50 5.33 -3.76
N LEU A 75 14.25 4.20 -3.09
CA LEU A 75 15.12 3.03 -3.12
C LEU A 75 14.29 1.78 -3.35
N TYR A 76 14.88 0.76 -3.90
CA TYR A 76 14.29 -0.56 -3.90
C TYR A 76 15.23 -1.62 -3.35
N PHE A 77 14.64 -2.64 -2.76
CA PHE A 77 15.35 -3.74 -2.10
C PHE A 77 14.85 -5.06 -2.66
N ASN A 78 15.77 -5.91 -3.11
CA ASN A 78 15.43 -7.23 -3.63
C ASN A 78 15.62 -8.29 -2.57
N LEU A 79 14.54 -8.75 -1.97
CA LEU A 79 14.55 -9.85 -0.99
C LEU A 79 14.99 -11.20 -1.57
N GLY A 80 14.78 -11.41 -2.88
CA GLY A 80 15.12 -12.67 -3.57
C GLY A 80 16.57 -12.74 -4.07
N GLY A 81 17.24 -11.59 -4.21
CA GLY A 81 18.57 -11.46 -4.81
C GLY A 81 19.73 -11.34 -3.83
N GLY A 82 19.56 -11.75 -2.58
CA GLY A 82 20.62 -11.65 -1.57
C GLY A 82 20.58 -10.36 -0.73
N GLY A 83 19.52 -9.57 -0.86
CA GLY A 83 19.31 -8.38 -0.04
C GLY A 83 20.09 -7.16 -0.51
N GLU A 84 20.35 -7.05 -1.80
CA GLU A 84 21.01 -5.87 -2.37
C GLU A 84 20.06 -4.66 -2.37
N ILE A 85 20.59 -3.53 -1.96
CA ILE A 85 19.95 -2.23 -2.03
C ILE A 85 20.33 -1.60 -3.36
N THR A 86 19.34 -1.15 -4.11
CA THR A 86 19.56 -0.45 -5.36
C THR A 86 18.85 0.90 -5.33
N LEU A 87 19.57 1.94 -5.70
CA LEU A 87 19.00 3.25 -5.92
C LEU A 87 18.30 3.29 -7.28
N PHE A 88 17.17 3.95 -7.34
CA PHE A 88 16.62 4.35 -8.62
C PHE A 88 17.60 5.30 -9.33
N PRO A 89 17.63 5.31 -10.67
CA PRO A 89 18.53 6.18 -11.44
C PRO A 89 18.48 7.64 -11.00
N GLU A 90 19.63 8.32 -10.91
CA GLU A 90 19.75 9.66 -10.38
C GLU A 90 18.96 10.74 -11.14
N GLU A 91 18.70 10.53 -12.40
CA GLU A 91 17.91 11.44 -13.25
C GLU A 91 16.45 11.61 -12.75
N TYR A 92 16.01 10.76 -11.83
CA TYR A 92 14.68 10.80 -11.22
C TYR A 92 14.70 11.23 -9.75
N ASN A 93 15.81 11.73 -9.26
CA ASN A 93 16.02 12.06 -7.86
C ASN A 93 15.98 13.56 -7.54
N ASP A 94 15.49 14.42 -8.43
CA ASP A 94 15.19 15.80 -8.07
C ASP A 94 13.77 15.90 -7.50
N TRP A 95 13.69 15.67 -6.21
CA TRP A 95 12.47 15.76 -5.41
C TRP A 95 12.37 17.08 -4.63
N THR A 96 13.23 18.03 -4.93
CA THR A 96 13.25 19.35 -4.25
C THR A 96 11.89 20.04 -4.38
N GLY A 97 11.29 20.36 -3.25
CA GLY A 97 9.97 20.98 -3.19
C GLY A 97 8.82 20.03 -3.43
N LYS A 98 9.06 18.73 -3.30
CA LYS A 98 8.05 17.66 -3.40
C LYS A 98 7.95 16.91 -2.07
N GLU A 99 6.74 16.50 -1.72
CA GLU A 99 6.43 15.73 -0.52
C GLU A 99 5.78 14.41 -0.97
N VAL A 100 6.41 13.28 -0.65
CA VAL A 100 5.81 11.98 -0.91
C VAL A 100 4.83 11.67 0.23
N ILE A 101 3.55 11.71 -0.07
CA ILE A 101 2.49 11.58 0.95
C ILE A 101 2.00 10.16 1.12
N TRP A 102 2.19 9.30 0.11
CA TRP A 102 1.78 7.92 0.16
C TRP A 102 2.53 7.06 -0.86
N MET A 103 2.72 5.80 -0.51
CA MET A 103 3.21 4.75 -1.41
C MET A 103 2.34 3.51 -1.29
N GLY A 104 2.13 2.84 -2.41
CA GLY A 104 1.40 1.58 -2.48
C GLY A 104 1.88 0.70 -3.61
N THR A 105 1.30 -0.48 -3.71
CA THR A 105 1.58 -1.42 -4.79
C THR A 105 1.07 -0.85 -6.12
N ASP A 106 1.91 -0.86 -7.15
CA ASP A 106 1.45 -0.58 -8.51
C ASP A 106 0.69 -1.79 -9.05
N ASN A 107 -0.60 -1.61 -9.25
CA ASN A 107 -1.50 -2.67 -9.69
C ASN A 107 -1.78 -2.66 -11.21
N LYS A 108 -1.30 -1.64 -11.95
CA LYS A 108 -1.61 -1.50 -13.38
C LYS A 108 -1.16 -2.70 -14.20
N ASP A 109 -0.30 -3.58 -13.65
CA ASP A 109 0.56 -4.26 -14.57
C ASP A 109 0.59 -5.79 -14.57
N LYS A 110 -0.34 -6.33 -15.36
CA LYS A 110 -0.12 -7.66 -15.96
C LYS A 110 0.88 -7.62 -17.13
N GLU A 111 1.09 -6.45 -17.74
CA GLU A 111 1.90 -6.27 -18.95
C GLU A 111 3.30 -5.70 -18.65
N HIS A 112 3.45 -4.79 -17.66
CA HIS A 112 4.74 -4.25 -17.26
C HIS A 112 5.33 -5.08 -16.13
N LYS A 113 6.21 -5.95 -16.49
CA LYS A 113 6.82 -6.94 -15.60
C LYS A 113 7.63 -6.31 -14.45
N ASP A 114 7.80 -5.00 -14.44
CA ASP A 114 8.84 -4.30 -13.71
C ASP A 114 8.33 -3.16 -12.82
N GLY A 115 7.01 -2.96 -12.73
CA GLY A 115 6.40 -2.03 -11.80
C GLY A 115 6.66 -2.48 -10.34
N ILE A 116 7.24 -1.59 -9.54
CA ILE A 116 7.53 -1.88 -8.13
C ILE A 116 6.46 -1.26 -7.25
N ALA A 117 6.21 0.01 -7.44
CA ALA A 117 5.33 0.77 -6.56
C ALA A 117 4.69 1.96 -7.29
N MET A 118 3.69 2.51 -6.64
CA MET A 118 3.06 3.76 -6.98
C MET A 118 3.24 4.73 -5.81
N ALA A 119 3.53 6.00 -6.10
CA ALA A 119 3.63 7.03 -5.09
C ALA A 119 2.72 8.21 -5.44
N ILE A 120 2.07 8.80 -4.44
CA ILE A 120 1.40 10.08 -4.55
C ILE A 120 2.30 11.15 -3.96
N VAL A 121 2.61 12.15 -4.77
CA VAL A 121 3.55 13.21 -4.44
C VAL A 121 2.85 14.55 -4.57
N LYS A 122 2.99 15.39 -3.55
CA LYS A 122 2.52 16.76 -3.54
C LYS A 122 3.64 17.70 -3.98
N ASP A 123 3.42 18.54 -4.97
CA ASP A 123 4.28 19.67 -5.24
C ASP A 123 3.97 20.79 -4.24
N THR A 124 4.98 21.21 -3.47
CA THR A 124 4.80 22.21 -2.42
C THR A 124 4.70 23.63 -2.95
N LYS A 125 5.04 23.88 -4.22
CA LYS A 125 5.02 25.21 -4.84
C LYS A 125 3.62 25.61 -5.29
N ASP A 126 2.96 24.69 -6.01
CA ASP A 126 1.63 24.96 -6.59
C ASP A 126 0.51 24.13 -5.92
N GLN A 127 0.86 23.30 -4.94
CA GLN A 127 -0.04 22.42 -4.21
C GLN A 127 -0.70 21.34 -5.08
N SER A 128 -0.20 21.11 -6.28
CA SER A 128 -0.68 20.05 -7.16
C SER A 128 -0.21 18.68 -6.68
N TYR A 129 -0.95 17.66 -7.08
CA TYR A 129 -0.61 16.26 -6.79
C TYR A 129 -0.20 15.55 -8.08
N TRP A 130 0.73 14.63 -7.90
CA TRP A 130 1.28 13.82 -8.98
C TRP A 130 1.25 12.37 -8.57
N ILE A 131 0.94 11.49 -9.51
CA ILE A 131 1.09 10.06 -9.35
C ILE A 131 2.35 9.62 -10.08
N TYR A 132 3.23 8.95 -9.37
CA TYR A 132 4.46 8.39 -9.93
C TYR A 132 4.38 6.88 -9.92
N ARG A 133 4.82 6.27 -11.03
CA ARG A 133 5.03 4.83 -11.14
C ARG A 133 6.51 4.56 -11.09
N LEU A 134 6.90 3.71 -10.14
CA LEU A 134 8.28 3.36 -9.85
C LEU A 134 8.57 1.99 -10.44
N SER A 135 9.61 1.89 -11.27
CA SER A 135 10.00 0.67 -11.97
C SER A 135 11.51 0.50 -11.92
N THR A 136 12.00 -0.75 -11.93
CA THR A 136 13.44 -1.06 -11.98
C THR A 136 14.04 -0.89 -13.36
N GLU A 137 13.25 -0.99 -14.41
CA GLU A 137 13.72 -1.03 -15.80
C GLU A 137 13.36 0.23 -16.59
N GLN A 138 12.42 1.00 -16.11
CA GLN A 138 11.93 2.18 -16.82
C GLN A 138 12.12 3.45 -16.00
N THR A 139 12.19 4.54 -16.74
CA THR A 139 12.07 5.90 -16.21
C THR A 139 10.87 5.99 -15.27
N ILE A 140 11.07 6.54 -14.08
CA ILE A 140 9.95 6.90 -13.21
C ILE A 140 9.09 7.90 -13.99
N THR A 141 7.86 7.50 -14.29
CA THR A 141 6.91 8.37 -14.99
C THR A 141 5.97 8.99 -13.98
N GLY A 142 5.80 10.31 -14.06
CA GLY A 142 4.86 11.04 -13.24
C GLY A 142 3.78 11.70 -14.10
N ASP A 143 2.53 11.51 -13.70
CA ASP A 143 1.38 12.16 -14.31
C ASP A 143 0.75 13.12 -13.30
N SER A 144 0.50 14.36 -13.70
CA SER A 144 -0.22 15.33 -12.89
C SER A 144 -1.67 14.88 -12.73
N ILE A 145 -2.12 14.78 -11.48
CA ILE A 145 -3.52 14.47 -11.16
C ILE A 145 -4.29 15.72 -10.67
N GLY A 146 -3.65 16.88 -10.74
CA GLY A 146 -4.25 18.15 -10.35
C GLY A 146 -4.35 18.35 -8.85
N GLU A 147 -5.29 19.17 -8.42
CA GLU A 147 -5.56 19.40 -7.01
C GLU A 147 -6.54 18.34 -6.47
N LEU A 148 -6.20 17.75 -5.33
CA LEU A 148 -7.07 16.83 -4.61
C LEU A 148 -7.38 17.40 -3.22
N PRO A 149 -8.59 17.22 -2.70
CA PRO A 149 -8.96 17.72 -1.37
C PRO A 149 -8.39 16.84 -0.23
N ILE A 150 -7.17 16.40 -0.38
CA ILE A 150 -6.47 15.52 0.56
C ILE A 150 -5.93 16.35 1.72
N ASN A 151 -5.97 15.79 2.91
CA ASN A 151 -5.37 16.34 4.11
C ASN A 151 -4.41 15.32 4.76
N LYS A 152 -3.75 15.72 5.84
CA LYS A 152 -2.76 14.88 6.56
C LYS A 152 -3.34 13.59 7.14
N ASP A 153 -4.64 13.52 7.34
CA ASP A 153 -5.35 12.38 7.93
C ASP A 153 -5.95 11.47 6.85
N SER A 154 -5.86 11.86 5.58
CA SER A 154 -6.34 11.07 4.45
C SER A 154 -5.66 9.70 4.38
N GLN A 155 -6.47 8.68 4.17
CA GLN A 155 -6.02 7.30 3.97
C GLN A 155 -6.06 6.98 2.48
N PHE A 156 -5.18 6.07 2.03
CA PHE A 156 -5.10 5.65 0.63
C PHE A 156 -5.11 4.14 0.54
N ALA A 157 -5.74 3.62 -0.49
CA ALA A 157 -5.75 2.20 -0.78
C ALA A 157 -5.78 1.92 -2.28
N THR A 158 -5.11 0.85 -2.69
CA THR A 158 -5.13 0.29 -4.04
C THR A 158 -5.39 -1.20 -3.99
N THR A 159 -5.85 -1.75 -5.10
CA THR A 159 -6.05 -3.20 -5.28
C THR A 159 -5.90 -3.57 -6.74
N SER A 160 -5.48 -4.80 -7.02
CA SER A 160 -5.37 -5.32 -8.38
C SER A 160 -6.71 -5.47 -9.11
N ALA A 161 -7.83 -5.43 -8.39
CA ALA A 161 -9.16 -5.43 -9.01
C ALA A 161 -9.45 -4.13 -9.79
N PHE A 162 -8.77 -3.03 -9.42
CA PHE A 162 -8.97 -1.71 -10.00
C PHE A 162 -7.61 -1.06 -10.37
N PRO A 163 -6.95 -1.53 -11.43
CA PRO A 163 -5.56 -1.17 -11.72
C PRO A 163 -5.30 0.29 -12.09
N ASP A 164 -6.31 1.01 -12.59
CA ASP A 164 -6.20 2.44 -12.93
C ASP A 164 -6.92 3.34 -11.93
N GLN A 165 -7.14 2.83 -10.73
CA GLN A 165 -7.88 3.55 -9.69
C GLN A 165 -7.11 3.51 -8.37
N PHE A 166 -7.22 4.59 -7.60
CA PHE A 166 -6.92 4.56 -6.19
C PHE A 166 -8.06 5.17 -5.38
N PHE A 167 -8.15 4.72 -4.16
CA PHE A 167 -9.16 5.17 -3.22
C PHE A 167 -8.49 6.04 -2.17
N TYR A 168 -9.15 7.11 -1.78
CA TYR A 168 -8.66 7.97 -0.71
C TYR A 168 -9.81 8.48 0.14
N THR A 169 -9.48 8.93 1.36
CA THR A 169 -10.48 9.48 2.28
C THR A 169 -10.26 10.96 2.49
N VAL A 170 -11.36 11.69 2.71
CA VAL A 170 -11.36 13.03 3.29
C VAL A 170 -12.41 13.04 4.39
N ASP A 171 -11.99 13.20 5.62
CA ASP A 171 -12.82 13.14 6.81
C ASP A 171 -13.68 11.85 6.87
N SER A 172 -15.00 11.96 6.68
CA SER A 172 -15.93 10.81 6.71
C SER A 172 -16.14 10.15 5.35
N LYS A 173 -15.56 10.67 4.28
CA LYS A 173 -15.90 10.28 2.91
C LYS A 173 -14.79 9.48 2.26
N VAL A 174 -15.19 8.50 1.45
CA VAL A 174 -14.32 7.76 0.55
C VAL A 174 -14.53 8.26 -0.87
N TYR A 175 -13.44 8.54 -1.54
CA TYR A 175 -13.40 8.93 -2.94
C TYR A 175 -12.65 7.87 -3.76
N LEU A 176 -13.11 7.68 -4.97
CA LEU A 176 -12.42 6.94 -6.00
C LEU A 176 -11.86 7.91 -7.02
N PHE A 177 -10.56 7.82 -7.28
CA PHE A 177 -9.89 8.56 -8.34
C PHE A 177 -9.52 7.63 -9.47
N ASN A 178 -9.93 7.96 -10.69
CA ASN A 178 -9.56 7.24 -11.90
C ASN A 178 -8.37 7.95 -12.57
N VAL A 179 -7.23 7.27 -12.63
CA VAL A 179 -5.98 7.82 -13.16
C VAL A 179 -6.06 8.05 -14.68
N ALA A 180 -6.84 7.24 -15.39
CA ALA A 180 -6.93 7.34 -16.84
C ALA A 180 -7.83 8.50 -17.29
N SER A 181 -8.95 8.75 -16.60
CA SER A 181 -9.87 9.85 -16.91
C SER A 181 -9.59 11.13 -16.13
N LEU A 182 -8.76 11.06 -15.07
CA LEU A 182 -8.50 12.14 -14.10
C LEU A 182 -9.76 12.61 -13.37
N GLU A 183 -10.73 11.73 -13.22
CA GLU A 183 -12.00 12.04 -12.57
C GLU A 183 -12.05 11.49 -11.14
N THR A 184 -12.70 12.23 -10.27
CA THR A 184 -12.95 11.87 -8.88
C THR A 184 -14.44 11.66 -8.64
N TYR A 185 -14.77 10.59 -7.93
CA TYR A 185 -16.13 10.24 -7.54
C TYR A 185 -16.21 10.06 -6.04
N GLU A 186 -17.21 10.68 -5.40
CA GLU A 186 -17.56 10.33 -4.02
C GLU A 186 -18.24 8.97 -4.02
N LEU A 187 -17.61 8.01 -3.35
CA LEU A 187 -18.06 6.63 -3.32
C LEU A 187 -18.94 6.33 -2.10
N TYR A 188 -18.56 6.85 -0.93
CA TYR A 188 -19.20 6.51 0.34
C TYR A 188 -19.01 7.62 1.37
N ASP A 189 -20.04 7.82 2.21
CA ASP A 189 -19.94 8.65 3.40
C ASP A 189 -20.24 7.80 4.64
N ALA A 190 -19.25 7.66 5.51
CA ALA A 190 -19.36 6.91 6.76
C ALA A 190 -20.05 7.72 7.88
N GLY A 191 -20.32 9.00 7.67
CA GLY A 191 -20.96 9.91 8.64
C GLY A 191 -20.07 10.26 9.84
N SER A 192 -18.85 9.77 9.91
CA SER A 192 -17.85 10.08 10.93
C SER A 192 -16.45 9.84 10.39
N PRO A 193 -15.40 10.44 10.97
CA PRO A 193 -14.04 10.36 10.42
C PRO A 193 -13.54 8.92 10.20
N ILE A 194 -12.96 8.69 9.04
CA ILE A 194 -12.34 7.42 8.67
C ILE A 194 -10.87 7.49 9.08
N THR A 195 -10.45 6.63 9.99
CA THR A 195 -9.09 6.61 10.53
C THR A 195 -8.17 5.61 9.86
N LYS A 196 -8.75 4.56 9.24
CA LYS A 196 -8.03 3.56 8.45
C LYS A 196 -8.87 3.09 7.28
N MET A 197 -8.20 2.79 6.18
CA MET A 197 -8.81 2.23 4.97
C MET A 197 -7.89 1.18 4.36
N GLN A 198 -8.42 0.02 4.04
CA GLN A 198 -7.64 -1.06 3.45
C GLN A 198 -8.53 -2.02 2.66
N PHE A 199 -8.06 -2.48 1.51
CA PHE A 199 -8.65 -3.65 0.87
C PHE A 199 -8.28 -4.93 1.61
N ARG A 200 -9.18 -5.90 1.62
CA ARG A 200 -8.93 -7.23 2.26
C ARG A 200 -7.80 -7.98 1.59
N ILE A 201 -7.67 -7.84 0.27
CA ILE A 201 -6.54 -8.32 -0.53
C ILE A 201 -6.20 -7.27 -1.55
N THR A 202 -4.91 -6.98 -1.70
CA THR A 202 -4.40 -6.01 -2.68
C THR A 202 -3.78 -6.68 -3.90
N GLU A 203 -3.38 -7.94 -3.80
CA GLU A 203 -2.61 -8.66 -4.80
C GLU A 203 -3.48 -9.58 -5.67
N ASP A 204 -3.10 -9.71 -6.94
CA ASP A 204 -3.70 -10.68 -7.86
C ASP A 204 -3.11 -12.07 -7.59
N HIS A 205 -3.79 -12.83 -6.78
CA HIS A 205 -3.54 -14.27 -6.68
C HIS A 205 -4.52 -14.96 -7.62
N GLN A 206 -4.10 -15.49 -8.73
CA GLN A 206 -4.88 -16.16 -9.79
C GLN A 206 -5.78 -17.32 -9.30
N LEU A 207 -6.43 -17.22 -8.15
CA LEU A 207 -6.79 -18.41 -7.42
C LEU A 207 -8.25 -18.79 -7.49
N THR A 208 -9.21 -17.95 -7.34
CA THR A 208 -10.63 -18.33 -7.34
C THR A 208 -11.54 -17.12 -7.43
N GLU A 209 -12.83 -17.34 -7.71
CA GLU A 209 -13.87 -16.31 -7.62
C GLU A 209 -13.94 -15.66 -6.23
N GLU A 210 -13.67 -16.44 -5.17
CA GLU A 210 -13.64 -15.95 -3.78
C GLU A 210 -12.52 -14.90 -3.57
N TRP A 211 -11.34 -15.10 -4.16
CA TRP A 211 -10.25 -14.14 -4.09
C TRP A 211 -10.55 -12.87 -4.87
N ASN A 212 -11.11 -12.99 -6.05
CA ASN A 212 -11.57 -11.84 -6.83
C ASN A 212 -12.61 -11.01 -6.06
N TYR A 213 -13.48 -11.66 -5.30
CA TYR A 213 -14.43 -10.98 -4.42
C TYR A 213 -13.71 -10.22 -3.31
N MET A 214 -12.72 -10.83 -2.64
CA MET A 214 -11.99 -10.19 -1.53
C MET A 214 -11.15 -8.99 -1.97
N GLN A 215 -10.63 -8.97 -3.19
CA GLN A 215 -9.93 -7.82 -3.77
C GLN A 215 -10.85 -6.60 -3.97
N ARG A 216 -12.15 -6.80 -3.98
CA ARG A 216 -13.18 -5.76 -4.09
C ARG A 216 -13.81 -5.40 -2.74
N CYS A 217 -13.35 -5.99 -1.65
CA CYS A 217 -13.82 -5.70 -0.31
C CYS A 217 -12.93 -4.65 0.36
N LEU A 218 -13.47 -3.44 0.51
CA LEU A 218 -12.83 -2.33 1.19
C LEU A 218 -13.31 -2.24 2.62
N ALA A 219 -12.40 -2.22 3.58
CA ALA A 219 -12.70 -2.04 4.99
C ALA A 219 -12.29 -0.65 5.47
N LEU A 220 -13.13 -0.05 6.29
CA LEU A 220 -12.94 1.27 6.86
C LEU A 220 -13.07 1.18 8.38
N ALA A 221 -12.08 1.71 9.11
CA ALA A 221 -12.23 1.98 10.53
C ALA A 221 -12.80 3.39 10.70
N VAL A 222 -13.94 3.49 11.36
CA VAL A 222 -14.67 4.75 11.54
C VAL A 222 -14.64 5.12 13.01
N ASP A 223 -14.25 6.36 13.28
CA ASP A 223 -14.14 6.90 14.64
C ASP A 223 -15.49 7.48 15.10
N LYS A 224 -15.98 6.99 16.23
CA LYS A 224 -17.18 7.46 16.93
C LYS A 224 -16.84 8.04 18.31
N GLY A 225 -15.63 8.54 18.48
CA GLY A 225 -15.13 9.09 19.74
C GLY A 225 -14.60 7.99 20.66
N ASP A 226 -15.36 7.57 21.65
CA ASP A 226 -15.00 6.50 22.60
C ASP A 226 -15.22 5.08 22.04
N LYS A 227 -15.79 4.99 20.82
CA LYS A 227 -16.12 3.75 20.11
C LYS A 227 -15.56 3.79 18.70
N GLY A 228 -15.52 2.62 18.07
CA GLY A 228 -15.19 2.44 16.67
C GLY A 228 -16.24 1.58 15.97
N GLU A 229 -16.39 1.82 14.69
CA GLU A 229 -17.17 0.96 13.79
C GLU A 229 -16.23 0.45 12.68
N LEU A 230 -16.48 -0.77 12.23
CA LEU A 230 -15.86 -1.31 11.03
C LEU A 230 -16.91 -1.36 9.93
N HIS A 231 -16.70 -0.57 8.87
CA HIS A 231 -17.54 -0.62 7.68
C HIS A 231 -16.83 -1.48 6.62
N GLU A 232 -17.55 -2.44 6.08
CA GLU A 232 -17.09 -3.28 4.97
C GLU A 232 -17.93 -2.96 3.74
N LEU A 233 -17.27 -2.49 2.68
CA LEU A 233 -17.88 -2.20 1.39
C LEU A 233 -17.44 -3.26 0.40
N THR A 234 -18.38 -3.91 -0.27
CA THR A 234 -18.09 -4.73 -1.43
C THR A 234 -18.37 -3.92 -2.68
N LEU A 235 -17.41 -3.88 -3.58
CA LEU A 235 -17.52 -3.14 -4.83
C LEU A 235 -17.86 -4.06 -6.00
N THR A 236 -18.61 -3.54 -6.95
CA THR A 236 -18.80 -4.16 -8.27
C THR A 236 -17.48 -4.17 -9.04
N THR A 237 -17.44 -4.83 -10.17
CA THR A 237 -16.28 -4.76 -11.08
C THR A 237 -16.08 -3.37 -11.72
N ALA A 238 -17.08 -2.51 -11.66
CA ALA A 238 -17.00 -1.11 -12.12
C ALA A 238 -16.50 -0.15 -11.03
N GLY A 239 -16.44 -0.61 -9.76
CA GLY A 239 -16.02 0.22 -8.63
C GLY A 239 -17.17 0.82 -7.83
N ASP A 240 -18.43 0.59 -8.19
CA ASP A 240 -19.60 1.04 -7.44
C ASP A 240 -19.83 0.15 -6.20
N ILE A 241 -20.51 0.68 -5.19
CA ILE A 241 -20.88 -0.13 -4.01
C ILE A 241 -21.97 -1.13 -4.39
N GLU A 242 -21.65 -2.42 -4.23
CA GLU A 242 -22.59 -3.53 -4.35
C GLU A 242 -23.29 -3.80 -3.03
N THR A 243 -22.55 -3.88 -1.95
CA THR A 243 -23.08 -4.06 -0.59
C THR A 243 -22.26 -3.29 0.43
N SER A 244 -22.90 -2.92 1.54
CA SER A 244 -22.24 -2.37 2.71
C SER A 244 -22.69 -3.10 3.98
N ARG A 245 -21.75 -3.29 4.91
CA ARG A 245 -22.01 -3.87 6.23
C ARG A 245 -21.32 -3.03 7.29
N ILE A 246 -21.99 -2.83 8.41
CA ILE A 246 -21.46 -2.08 9.54
C ILE A 246 -21.38 -3.05 10.73
N PHE A 247 -20.20 -3.12 11.31
CA PHE A 247 -19.94 -3.88 12.52
C PHE A 247 -19.67 -2.90 13.65
N GLU A 248 -20.45 -2.99 14.70
CA GLU A 248 -20.42 -2.14 15.89
C GLU A 248 -19.85 -2.90 17.10
N GLY A 249 -19.66 -2.18 18.18
CA GLY A 249 -19.27 -2.77 19.48
C GLY A 249 -17.76 -2.83 19.72
N PHE A 250 -16.98 -2.19 18.86
CA PHE A 250 -15.54 -2.01 19.09
C PHE A 250 -15.27 -0.79 19.99
N GLY A 251 -14.15 -0.84 20.70
CA GLY A 251 -13.48 0.39 21.16
C GLY A 251 -12.87 1.14 19.98
N PRO A 252 -12.17 2.28 20.22
CA PRO A 252 -11.50 3.01 19.16
C PRO A 252 -10.54 2.11 18.37
N ILE A 253 -10.72 2.03 17.05
CA ILE A 253 -9.90 1.19 16.17
C ILE A 253 -8.66 1.99 15.79
N LYS A 254 -7.50 1.55 16.29
CA LYS A 254 -6.22 2.22 16.04
C LYS A 254 -5.53 1.72 14.78
N ASP A 255 -5.74 0.46 14.44
CA ASP A 255 -5.16 -0.17 13.25
C ASP A 255 -5.97 -1.39 12.81
N MET A 256 -5.82 -1.79 11.55
CA MET A 256 -6.48 -2.94 10.95
C MET A 256 -5.46 -3.75 10.15
N CYS A 257 -5.58 -5.05 10.19
CA CYS A 257 -4.93 -5.93 9.24
C CYS A 257 -5.86 -7.11 8.91
N PHE A 258 -5.76 -7.63 7.70
CA PHE A 258 -6.46 -8.83 7.29
C PHE A 258 -5.49 -10.00 7.28
N THR A 259 -5.89 -11.08 7.94
CA THR A 259 -5.15 -12.34 7.91
C THR A 259 -6.00 -13.40 7.23
N PHE A 260 -5.39 -14.18 6.35
CA PHE A 260 -6.02 -15.35 5.75
C PHE A 260 -5.75 -16.57 6.60
N ILE A 261 -6.82 -17.17 7.08
CA ILE A 261 -6.77 -18.54 7.59
C ILE A 261 -7.15 -19.43 6.41
N ASN A 262 -6.17 -20.01 5.72
CA ASN A 262 -6.43 -21.13 4.84
C ASN A 262 -7.14 -22.21 5.69
N ARG A 263 -8.43 -22.39 5.49
CA ARG A 263 -9.10 -23.58 5.97
C ARG A 263 -8.48 -24.75 5.22
N ILE A 264 -7.51 -25.38 5.85
CA ILE A 264 -7.10 -26.73 5.45
C ILE A 264 -8.38 -27.55 5.53
N GLN A 265 -8.96 -27.86 4.38
CA GLN A 265 -10.02 -28.85 4.32
C GLN A 265 -9.42 -30.14 4.87
N ARG A 266 -9.90 -30.55 6.02
CA ARG A 266 -9.65 -31.87 6.58
C ARG A 266 -10.46 -32.93 5.84
#